data_d2dc89cb9259bafd309c26c7f2816b78
#
_entry.id   d2dc89cb9259bafd309c26c7f2816b78
#
_cell.length_a   1.000
_cell.length_b   1.000
_cell.length_c   1.000
_cell.angle_alpha   90.00
_cell.angle_beta   90.00
_cell.angle_gamma   90.00
#
_symmetry.space_group_name_H-M   'P 1'
#
loop_
_entity.id
_entity.type
_entity.pdbx_description
1 polymer ?
#
loop_
_entity_poly.entity_id
_entity_poly.type
_entity_poly.pdbx_seq_one_letter_code
_entity_poly.pdbx_strand_id
1 'polypeptide(L)'
;DFQKWLTSCLSKRHEQHSRKNPIFKLWHLNGSLESFSEKQILFSFHELDEITSTEKNIANNNKLIVSSSFSKEVFESNGVNDVTNIPLGFDSHNFKVKEQSYLKNKIVFNLCGKLEKRKNHKQTIQAWVKKYGNNKDYVLQGAIANPFLKQEDFSRLLNEILDGKSYFNVNFLGSMQKNSLYNDYLNSANIIIGMSGGEGWGLPEFQSVALGKHSVILNATGYKNWATEDNSVLVEPNGKRDVYDGIFFHKGSAFNQGNTFTFDDDEFIDGCEKAIEKYKSNPLNEDGVYLQDLFSYKKTVDSILKVIEDV
;
A
#
# COMPACT_ATOMS: atom_id res chain seq x y z
N ASP A 1 23.28 19.14 -3.15
CA ASP A 1 24.33 18.39 -3.84
C ASP A 1 23.86 17.08 -4.45
N PHE A 2 22.74 16.51 -4.00
CA PHE A 2 22.14 15.34 -4.63
C PHE A 2 21.79 15.57 -6.11
N GLN A 3 21.24 16.73 -6.48
CA GLN A 3 20.93 17.06 -7.87
C GLN A 3 22.17 17.09 -8.76
N LYS A 4 23.29 17.64 -8.27
CA LYS A 4 24.57 17.67 -9.01
C LYS A 4 25.10 16.26 -9.22
N TRP A 5 25.04 15.43 -8.20
CA TRP A 5 25.41 14.02 -8.29
C TRP A 5 24.54 13.28 -9.30
N LEU A 6 23.22 13.41 -9.22
CA LEU A 6 22.26 12.78 -10.14
C LEU A 6 22.52 13.23 -11.60
N THR A 7 22.73 14.54 -11.84
CA THR A 7 23.06 15.06 -13.16
C THR A 7 24.36 14.47 -13.67
N SER A 8 25.38 14.33 -12.83
CA SER A 8 26.64 13.66 -13.18
C SER A 8 26.43 12.19 -13.55
N CYS A 9 25.60 11.45 -12.82
CA CYS A 9 25.27 10.07 -13.14
C CYS A 9 24.54 9.97 -14.51
N LEU A 10 23.57 10.86 -14.75
CA LEU A 10 22.84 10.89 -16.01
C LEU A 10 23.75 11.22 -17.22
N SER A 11 24.70 12.14 -17.07
CA SER A 11 25.64 12.49 -18.15
C SER A 11 26.60 11.35 -18.50
N LYS A 12 26.99 10.56 -17.50
CA LYS A 12 27.95 9.45 -17.67
C LYS A 12 27.30 8.14 -18.13
N ARG A 13 26.00 8.03 -18.14
CA ARG A 13 25.27 6.78 -18.43
C ARG A 13 25.65 6.14 -19.79
N HIS A 14 25.95 6.94 -20.79
CA HIS A 14 26.29 6.46 -22.12
C HIS A 14 27.78 6.11 -22.26
N GLU A 15 28.65 6.81 -21.54
CA GLU A 15 30.11 6.62 -21.61
C GLU A 15 30.59 5.45 -20.75
N GLN A 16 29.92 5.20 -19.64
CA GLN A 16 30.33 4.20 -18.64
C GLN A 16 29.45 2.95 -18.61
N HIS A 17 28.44 2.87 -19.48
CA HIS A 17 27.56 1.71 -19.52
C HIS A 17 28.29 0.47 -20.07
N SER A 18 28.14 -0.64 -19.32
CA SER A 18 28.57 -1.97 -19.77
C SER A 18 27.46 -2.97 -19.47
N ARG A 19 27.13 -3.81 -20.44
CA ARG A 19 26.16 -4.90 -20.24
C ARG A 19 26.61 -5.95 -19.21
N LYS A 20 27.88 -5.91 -18.79
CA LYS A 20 28.43 -6.78 -17.74
C LYS A 20 28.24 -6.22 -16.33
N ASN A 21 27.91 -4.93 -16.21
CA ASN A 21 27.68 -4.31 -14.92
C ASN A 21 26.25 -4.64 -14.42
N PRO A 22 26.08 -4.89 -13.13
CA PRO A 22 24.74 -5.11 -12.58
C PRO A 22 23.88 -3.85 -12.73
N ILE A 23 22.60 -4.05 -13.04
CA ILE A 23 21.61 -2.98 -13.10
C ILE A 23 20.48 -3.31 -12.12
N PHE A 24 20.23 -2.38 -11.22
CA PHE A 24 19.08 -2.42 -10.32
C PHE A 24 17.96 -1.53 -10.86
N LYS A 25 16.78 -2.13 -11.05
CA LYS A 25 15.56 -1.43 -11.46
C LYS A 25 14.54 -1.49 -10.33
N LEU A 26 13.97 -0.34 -9.97
CA LEU A 26 12.79 -0.25 -9.11
C LEU A 26 11.61 0.19 -9.98
N TRP A 27 10.82 -0.75 -10.47
CA TRP A 27 9.72 -0.47 -11.37
C TRP A 27 8.67 -1.59 -11.42
N HIS A 28 7.53 -1.30 -12.03
CA HIS A 28 6.53 -2.31 -12.34
C HIS A 28 7.00 -3.25 -13.46
N LEU A 29 6.48 -4.47 -13.48
CA LEU A 29 6.80 -5.46 -14.53
C LEU A 29 6.52 -4.94 -15.93
N ASN A 30 5.40 -4.23 -16.15
CA ASN A 30 5.04 -3.68 -17.45
C ASN A 30 6.03 -2.65 -18.01
N GLY A 31 6.82 -2.01 -17.17
CA GLY A 31 7.91 -1.11 -17.57
C GLY A 31 9.28 -1.77 -17.63
N SER A 32 9.38 -3.09 -17.54
CA SER A 32 10.65 -3.82 -17.38
C SER A 32 10.96 -4.80 -18.55
N LEU A 33 10.36 -4.58 -19.71
CA LEU A 33 10.63 -5.36 -20.93
C LEU A 33 12.04 -5.15 -21.49
N GLU A 34 12.65 -3.98 -21.23
CA GLU A 34 13.96 -3.66 -21.77
C GLU A 34 15.08 -4.28 -20.94
N SER A 35 16.07 -4.87 -21.63
CA SER A 35 17.26 -5.45 -21.04
C SER A 35 18.47 -4.57 -21.31
N PHE A 36 19.05 -4.00 -20.24
CA PHE A 36 20.24 -3.15 -20.31
C PHE A 36 21.51 -3.86 -19.84
N SER A 37 21.39 -5.01 -19.19
CA SER A 37 22.51 -5.77 -18.64
C SER A 37 22.23 -7.27 -18.70
N GLU A 38 23.29 -8.07 -18.68
CA GLU A 38 23.25 -9.52 -18.46
C GLU A 38 22.96 -9.84 -16.97
N LYS A 39 23.13 -8.86 -16.10
CA LYS A 39 22.98 -8.92 -14.65
C LYS A 39 21.90 -7.94 -14.20
N GLN A 40 20.65 -8.27 -14.45
CA GLN A 40 19.52 -7.39 -14.11
C GLN A 40 18.82 -7.85 -12.85
N ILE A 41 18.63 -6.90 -11.94
CA ILE A 41 17.85 -7.03 -10.72
C ILE A 41 16.63 -6.14 -10.86
N LEU A 42 15.44 -6.71 -10.71
CA LEU A 42 14.19 -5.99 -10.75
C LEU A 42 13.52 -6.05 -9.37
N PHE A 43 13.36 -4.92 -8.71
CA PHE A 43 12.50 -4.80 -7.55
C PHE A 43 11.14 -4.30 -8.01
N SER A 44 10.12 -5.14 -7.89
CA SER A 44 8.77 -4.85 -8.34
C SER A 44 7.74 -5.10 -7.25
N PHE A 45 6.56 -4.49 -7.42
CA PHE A 45 5.41 -4.69 -6.55
C PHE A 45 4.34 -5.45 -7.31
N HIS A 46 3.90 -6.56 -6.74
CA HIS A 46 2.82 -7.36 -7.29
C HIS A 46 1.69 -7.47 -6.27
N GLU A 47 0.47 -7.29 -6.73
CA GLU A 47 -0.67 -7.03 -5.87
C GLU A 47 -1.79 -8.08 -6.03
N LEU A 48 -1.69 -8.94 -7.07
CA LEU A 48 -2.73 -9.87 -7.51
C LEU A 48 -2.33 -11.32 -7.25
N ASP A 49 -3.30 -12.21 -7.36
CA ASP A 49 -3.13 -13.64 -7.08
C ASP A 49 -2.67 -14.47 -8.29
N GLU A 50 -2.49 -13.84 -9.46
CA GLU A 50 -2.06 -14.48 -10.70
C GLU A 50 -0.98 -13.64 -11.40
N ILE A 51 -0.18 -14.27 -12.24
CA ILE A 51 0.71 -13.61 -13.19
C ILE A 51 0.45 -14.10 -14.62
N THR A 52 0.66 -13.23 -15.58
CA THR A 52 0.58 -13.58 -17.01
C THR A 52 1.85 -14.27 -17.49
N SER A 53 1.79 -14.90 -18.68
CA SER A 53 2.98 -15.44 -19.36
C SER A 53 4.02 -14.34 -19.65
N THR A 54 3.58 -13.13 -19.95
CA THR A 54 4.48 -11.98 -20.19
C THR A 54 5.19 -11.57 -18.90
N GLU A 55 4.47 -11.45 -17.80
CA GLU A 55 5.05 -11.14 -16.48
C GLU A 55 6.01 -12.23 -16.01
N LYS A 56 5.67 -13.50 -16.21
CA LYS A 56 6.56 -14.63 -15.95
C LYS A 56 7.85 -14.55 -16.76
N ASN A 57 7.76 -14.25 -18.06
CA ASN A 57 8.94 -14.11 -18.90
C ASN A 57 9.85 -12.96 -18.46
N ILE A 58 9.27 -11.82 -18.06
CA ILE A 58 10.05 -10.70 -17.51
C ILE A 58 10.72 -11.11 -16.20
N ALA A 59 9.99 -11.75 -15.30
CA ALA A 59 10.52 -12.23 -14.03
C ALA A 59 11.71 -13.19 -14.23
N ASN A 60 11.58 -14.17 -15.15
CA ASN A 60 12.64 -15.15 -15.43
C ASN A 60 13.88 -14.55 -16.12
N ASN A 61 13.77 -13.36 -16.72
CA ASN A 61 14.90 -12.64 -17.32
C ASN A 61 15.57 -11.64 -16.36
N ASN A 62 15.16 -11.64 -15.08
CA ASN A 62 15.71 -10.79 -14.05
C ASN A 62 15.92 -11.60 -12.77
N LYS A 63 16.83 -11.15 -11.89
CA LYS A 63 16.75 -11.53 -10.49
C LYS A 63 15.62 -10.71 -9.86
N LEU A 64 14.50 -11.36 -9.56
CA LEU A 64 13.31 -10.66 -9.10
C LEU A 64 13.32 -10.46 -7.59
N ILE A 65 13.11 -9.23 -7.16
CA ILE A 65 12.82 -8.86 -5.78
C ILE A 65 11.38 -8.40 -5.68
N VAL A 66 10.65 -8.89 -4.69
CA VAL A 66 9.29 -8.47 -4.36
C VAL A 66 9.20 -8.08 -2.89
N SER A 67 8.25 -7.21 -2.55
CA SER A 67 8.13 -6.65 -1.19
C SER A 67 7.41 -7.56 -0.20
N SER A 68 6.71 -8.59 -0.66
CA SER A 68 5.91 -9.45 0.23
C SER A 68 6.09 -10.94 -0.04
N SER A 69 5.89 -11.76 1.00
CA SER A 69 5.86 -13.22 0.89
C SER A 69 4.71 -13.67 -0.02
N PHE A 70 3.55 -13.00 0.05
CA PHE A 70 2.44 -13.27 -0.87
C PHE A 70 2.85 -13.12 -2.34
N SER A 71 3.48 -12.01 -2.69
CA SER A 71 3.96 -11.80 -4.08
C SER A 71 4.98 -12.87 -4.46
N LYS A 72 5.91 -13.22 -3.56
CA LYS A 72 6.88 -14.30 -3.79
C LYS A 72 6.19 -15.62 -4.08
N GLU A 73 5.24 -16.03 -3.24
CA GLU A 73 4.46 -17.26 -3.42
C GLU A 73 3.72 -17.31 -4.76
N VAL A 74 3.15 -16.18 -5.20
CA VAL A 74 2.47 -16.07 -6.50
C VAL A 74 3.45 -16.33 -7.64
N PHE A 75 4.64 -15.72 -7.63
CA PHE A 75 5.64 -15.95 -8.67
C PHE A 75 6.17 -17.37 -8.66
N GLU A 76 6.54 -17.90 -7.49
CA GLU A 76 7.08 -19.26 -7.33
C GLU A 76 6.07 -20.34 -7.75
N SER A 77 4.80 -20.21 -7.37
CA SER A 77 3.73 -21.14 -7.76
C SER A 77 3.47 -21.14 -9.27
N ASN A 78 3.83 -20.06 -9.94
CA ASN A 78 3.77 -19.95 -11.40
C ASN A 78 5.09 -20.33 -12.11
N GLY A 79 6.06 -20.87 -11.38
CA GLY A 79 7.32 -21.40 -11.91
C GLY A 79 8.36 -20.34 -12.24
N VAL A 80 8.41 -19.26 -11.46
CA VAL A 80 9.54 -18.33 -11.41
C VAL A 80 10.44 -18.75 -10.24
N ASN A 81 11.70 -19.13 -10.53
CA ASN A 81 12.55 -19.81 -9.55
C ASN A 81 13.48 -18.88 -8.74
N ASP A 82 13.77 -17.68 -9.23
CA ASP A 82 14.70 -16.74 -8.57
C ASP A 82 13.97 -15.50 -8.08
N VAL A 83 13.17 -15.69 -7.03
CA VAL A 83 12.39 -14.62 -6.39
C VAL A 83 12.84 -14.40 -4.96
N THR A 84 13.30 -13.21 -4.65
CA THR A 84 13.68 -12.81 -3.30
C THR A 84 12.63 -11.90 -2.69
N ASN A 85 12.18 -12.20 -1.46
CA ASN A 85 11.32 -11.28 -0.70
C ASN A 85 12.21 -10.33 0.13
N ILE A 86 12.08 -9.03 -0.12
CA ILE A 86 12.71 -7.98 0.70
C ILE A 86 11.60 -7.03 1.17
N PRO A 87 11.25 -7.06 2.46
CA PRO A 87 10.27 -6.17 3.05
C PRO A 87 10.63 -4.69 2.89
N LEU A 88 9.62 -3.83 2.75
CA LEU A 88 9.84 -2.38 2.75
C LEU A 88 10.10 -1.86 4.17
N GLY A 89 10.99 -0.88 4.27
CA GLY A 89 11.37 -0.27 5.52
C GLY A 89 10.53 0.96 5.88
N PHE A 90 10.40 1.22 7.19
CA PHE A 90 9.85 2.46 7.71
C PHE A 90 10.84 3.60 7.57
N ASP A 91 10.37 4.71 7.02
CA ASP A 91 11.15 5.95 6.84
C ASP A 91 11.09 6.81 8.11
N SER A 92 11.90 6.50 9.08
CA SER A 92 12.00 7.27 10.32
C SER A 92 12.59 8.69 10.13
N HIS A 93 13.08 9.05 8.94
CA HIS A 93 13.53 10.41 8.63
C HIS A 93 12.34 11.32 8.34
N ASN A 94 11.43 10.89 7.47
CA ASN A 94 10.28 11.67 7.03
C ASN A 94 9.05 11.49 7.94
N PHE A 95 8.90 10.33 8.59
CA PHE A 95 7.74 10.02 9.42
C PHE A 95 8.12 9.97 10.89
N LYS A 96 7.43 10.76 11.68
CA LYS A 96 7.64 10.89 13.13
C LYS A 96 6.31 10.77 13.83
N VAL A 97 6.31 10.11 14.97
CA VAL A 97 5.17 10.15 15.89
C VAL A 97 4.94 11.59 16.35
N LYS A 98 3.72 12.06 16.23
CA LYS A 98 3.28 13.38 16.71
C LYS A 98 2.08 13.21 17.61
N GLU A 99 2.01 14.03 18.66
CA GLU A 99 0.81 14.12 19.48
C GLU A 99 -0.36 14.58 18.61
N GLN A 100 -1.44 13.82 18.64
CA GLN A 100 -2.64 14.15 17.89
C GLN A 100 -3.42 15.25 18.63
N SER A 101 -3.46 16.43 18.04
CA SER A 101 -4.22 17.57 18.57
C SER A 101 -5.55 17.81 17.84
N TYR A 102 -5.72 17.21 16.67
CA TYR A 102 -6.89 17.38 15.81
C TYR A 102 -8.08 16.60 16.32
N LEU A 103 -9.21 17.27 16.51
CA LEU A 103 -10.48 16.66 16.92
C LEU A 103 -10.36 15.78 18.19
N LYS A 104 -9.71 16.26 19.25
CA LYS A 104 -9.39 15.52 20.50
C LYS A 104 -10.54 14.72 21.13
N ASN A 105 -11.79 15.15 20.91
CA ASN A 105 -12.98 14.53 21.49
C ASN A 105 -13.70 13.59 20.50
N LYS A 106 -13.04 13.21 19.40
CA LYS A 106 -13.62 12.34 18.38
C LYS A 106 -12.66 11.21 18.07
N ILE A 107 -13.19 10.11 17.57
CA ILE A 107 -12.39 9.03 16.99
C ILE A 107 -12.30 9.27 15.49
N VAL A 108 -11.08 9.47 15.02
CA VAL A 108 -10.77 9.76 13.61
C VAL A 108 -10.27 8.50 12.92
N PHE A 109 -10.97 8.11 11.88
CA PHE A 109 -10.57 7.04 10.97
C PHE A 109 -9.95 7.64 9.71
N ASN A 110 -8.78 7.15 9.31
CA ASN A 110 -8.18 7.50 8.03
C ASN A 110 -8.32 6.35 7.03
N LEU A 111 -8.54 6.72 5.76
CA LEU A 111 -8.58 5.82 4.62
C LEU A 111 -7.65 6.37 3.54
N CYS A 112 -6.71 5.55 3.06
CA CYS A 112 -5.65 5.99 2.17
C CYS A 112 -5.61 5.23 0.84
N GLY A 113 -4.99 5.86 -0.15
CA GLY A 113 -4.70 5.26 -1.44
C GLY A 113 -5.64 5.68 -2.55
N LYS A 114 -5.25 5.48 -3.79
CA LYS A 114 -6.05 5.91 -4.96
C LYS A 114 -7.43 5.24 -4.96
N LEU A 115 -8.46 5.97 -5.36
CA LEU A 115 -9.79 5.42 -5.57
C LEU A 115 -9.77 4.45 -6.75
N GLU A 116 -9.62 3.18 -6.45
CA GLU A 116 -9.54 2.04 -7.39
C GLU A 116 -10.41 0.88 -6.89
N LYS A 117 -10.87 0.02 -7.82
CA LYS A 117 -11.66 -1.17 -7.49
C LYS A 117 -10.93 -2.09 -6.49
N ARG A 118 -9.63 -2.30 -6.70
CA ARG A 118 -8.75 -3.13 -5.89
C ARG A 118 -8.69 -2.70 -4.41
N LYS A 119 -8.75 -1.39 -4.15
CA LYS A 119 -8.67 -0.80 -2.81
C LYS A 119 -9.94 -1.00 -1.96
N ASN A 120 -11.02 -1.53 -2.53
CA ASN A 120 -12.31 -1.74 -1.85
C ASN A 120 -12.91 -0.47 -1.22
N HIS A 121 -12.46 0.74 -1.59
CA HIS A 121 -12.89 2.00 -0.97
C HIS A 121 -14.39 2.21 -1.01
N LYS A 122 -15.05 1.83 -2.13
CA LYS A 122 -16.51 1.95 -2.24
C LYS A 122 -17.21 1.19 -1.12
N GLN A 123 -16.91 -0.09 -0.98
CA GLN A 123 -17.51 -0.97 0.03
C GLN A 123 -17.19 -0.47 1.45
N THR A 124 -15.93 -0.14 1.70
CA THR A 124 -15.45 0.36 2.99
C THR A 124 -16.19 1.63 3.43
N ILE A 125 -16.30 2.63 2.52
CA ILE A 125 -16.99 3.89 2.82
C ILE A 125 -18.46 3.64 3.05
N GLN A 126 -19.13 2.82 2.21
CA GLN A 126 -20.56 2.50 2.34
C GLN A 126 -20.87 1.80 3.66
N ALA A 127 -20.10 0.79 4.04
CA ALA A 127 -20.25 0.12 5.32
C ALA A 127 -20.01 1.09 6.50
N TRP A 128 -18.96 1.91 6.43
CA TRP A 128 -18.63 2.89 7.48
C TRP A 128 -19.72 3.93 7.65
N VAL A 129 -20.24 4.54 6.58
CA VAL A 129 -21.29 5.57 6.68
C VAL A 129 -22.64 5.00 7.10
N LYS A 130 -22.91 3.74 6.79
CA LYS A 130 -24.12 3.04 7.26
C LYS A 130 -24.12 2.93 8.80
N LYS A 131 -22.97 2.73 9.42
CA LYS A 131 -22.83 2.58 10.88
C LYS A 131 -22.61 3.91 11.59
N TYR A 132 -21.70 4.74 11.08
CA TYR A 132 -21.17 5.92 11.77
C TYR A 132 -21.56 7.25 11.10
N GLY A 133 -22.23 7.22 9.95
CA GLY A 133 -22.62 8.42 9.21
C GLY A 133 -23.45 9.36 10.06
N ASN A 134 -23.10 10.66 10.05
CA ASN A 134 -23.72 11.71 10.86
C ASN A 134 -23.66 11.49 12.40
N ASN A 135 -22.79 10.60 12.88
CA ASN A 135 -22.49 10.49 14.29
C ASN A 135 -21.37 11.48 14.68
N LYS A 136 -21.66 12.34 15.67
CA LYS A 136 -20.75 13.41 16.12
C LYS A 136 -19.44 12.90 16.74
N ASP A 137 -19.38 11.65 17.19
CA ASP A 137 -18.25 11.10 17.93
C ASP A 137 -17.18 10.49 17.01
N TYR A 138 -17.51 10.27 15.74
CA TYR A 138 -16.64 9.64 14.74
C TYR A 138 -16.42 10.52 13.51
N VAL A 139 -15.24 10.41 12.91
CA VAL A 139 -14.90 11.11 11.64
C VAL A 139 -14.18 10.15 10.72
N LEU A 140 -14.56 10.12 9.45
CA LEU A 140 -13.81 9.48 8.37
C LEU A 140 -13.09 10.52 7.54
N GLN A 141 -11.78 10.36 7.39
CA GLN A 141 -10.96 11.18 6.49
C GLN A 141 -10.38 10.29 5.38
N GLY A 142 -10.76 10.55 4.15
CA GLY A 142 -10.28 9.82 2.97
C GLY A 142 -9.25 10.62 2.19
N ALA A 143 -7.98 10.19 2.20
CA ALA A 143 -6.96 10.64 1.26
C ALA A 143 -6.91 9.67 0.06
N ILE A 144 -7.98 9.70 -0.75
CA ILE A 144 -8.24 8.72 -1.81
C ILE A 144 -8.23 9.31 -3.21
N ALA A 145 -7.69 10.53 -3.38
CA ALA A 145 -7.57 11.16 -4.67
C ALA A 145 -6.82 10.27 -5.68
N ASN A 146 -7.39 10.14 -6.89
CA ASN A 146 -6.78 9.38 -7.96
C ASN A 146 -6.31 10.35 -9.06
N PRO A 147 -5.00 10.56 -9.26
CA PRO A 147 -4.46 11.54 -10.22
C PRO A 147 -4.70 11.15 -11.68
N PHE A 148 -5.15 9.93 -11.95
CA PHE A 148 -5.48 9.45 -13.29
C PHE A 148 -6.95 9.70 -13.68
N LEU A 149 -7.76 10.13 -12.72
CA LEU A 149 -9.15 10.52 -12.95
C LEU A 149 -9.25 12.04 -13.09
N LYS A 150 -10.11 12.49 -14.01
CA LYS A 150 -10.50 13.89 -14.05
C LYS A 150 -11.30 14.24 -12.78
N GLN A 151 -11.22 15.48 -12.34
CA GLN A 151 -11.89 15.93 -11.12
C GLN A 151 -13.42 15.68 -11.15
N GLU A 152 -14.03 15.84 -12.32
CA GLU A 152 -15.47 15.60 -12.52
C GLU A 152 -15.84 14.14 -12.33
N ASP A 153 -15.03 13.22 -12.91
CA ASP A 153 -15.22 11.78 -12.76
C ASP A 153 -15.01 11.33 -11.32
N PHE A 154 -13.97 11.85 -10.66
CA PHE A 154 -13.71 11.59 -9.26
C PHE A 154 -14.88 12.04 -8.38
N SER A 155 -15.40 13.27 -8.60
CA SER A 155 -16.54 13.81 -7.85
C SER A 155 -17.81 13.00 -8.08
N ARG A 156 -18.05 12.56 -9.34
CA ARG A 156 -19.18 11.68 -9.67
C ARG A 156 -19.09 10.36 -8.93
N LEU A 157 -17.91 9.69 -8.94
CA LEU A 157 -17.70 8.44 -8.23
C LEU A 157 -17.91 8.58 -6.73
N LEU A 158 -17.42 9.66 -6.11
CA LEU A 158 -17.67 9.93 -4.69
C LEU A 158 -19.17 10.10 -4.39
N ASN A 159 -19.89 10.83 -5.25
CA ASN A 159 -21.34 10.99 -5.11
C ASN A 159 -22.09 9.66 -5.24
N GLU A 160 -21.67 8.80 -6.16
CA GLU A 160 -22.22 7.43 -6.30
C GLU A 160 -21.91 6.56 -5.07
N ILE A 161 -20.69 6.65 -4.52
CA ILE A 161 -20.29 5.92 -3.31
C ILE A 161 -21.16 6.34 -2.12
N LEU A 162 -21.46 7.62 -2.00
CA LEU A 162 -22.26 8.17 -0.91
C LEU A 162 -23.78 8.13 -1.19
N ASP A 163 -24.22 7.53 -2.32
CA ASP A 163 -25.62 7.44 -2.72
C ASP A 163 -26.30 8.82 -2.76
N GLY A 164 -25.59 9.83 -3.25
CA GLY A 164 -26.05 11.22 -3.31
C GLY A 164 -26.25 11.90 -1.95
N LYS A 165 -25.86 11.27 -0.84
CA LYS A 165 -26.04 11.78 0.53
C LYS A 165 -24.82 12.57 0.99
N SER A 166 -25.04 13.51 1.91
CA SER A 166 -23.99 14.25 2.59
C SER A 166 -23.88 13.82 4.04
N TYR A 167 -22.64 13.66 4.52
CA TYR A 167 -22.34 13.32 5.89
C TYR A 167 -21.38 14.37 6.47
N PHE A 168 -21.78 15.04 7.56
CA PHE A 168 -20.95 16.11 8.15
C PHE A 168 -19.63 15.60 8.76
N ASN A 169 -19.52 14.31 8.97
CA ASN A 169 -18.37 13.64 9.56
C ASN A 169 -17.54 12.81 8.57
N VAL A 170 -17.74 13.04 7.26
CA VAL A 170 -16.95 12.40 6.19
C VAL A 170 -16.25 13.47 5.36
N ASN A 171 -14.94 13.41 5.27
CA ASN A 171 -14.10 14.37 4.56
C ASN A 171 -13.19 13.68 3.57
N PHE A 172 -13.11 14.19 2.33
CA PHE A 172 -12.16 13.72 1.34
C PHE A 172 -11.10 14.80 1.09
N LEU A 173 -9.85 14.40 1.19
CA LEU A 173 -8.68 15.26 1.09
C LEU A 173 -8.02 15.07 -0.27
N GLY A 174 -7.46 16.14 -0.81
CA GLY A 174 -6.64 16.09 -2.03
C GLY A 174 -5.28 15.43 -1.81
N SER A 175 -4.52 15.30 -2.90
CA SER A 175 -3.15 14.77 -2.86
C SER A 175 -2.22 15.63 -2.01
N MET A 176 -1.41 14.99 -1.18
CA MET A 176 -0.43 15.66 -0.34
C MET A 176 0.94 15.63 -1.01
N GLN A 177 1.44 16.80 -1.41
CA GLN A 177 2.67 16.93 -2.18
C GLN A 177 3.95 16.90 -1.33
N LYS A 178 3.82 16.95 0.01
CA LYS A 178 4.96 16.99 0.94
C LYS A 178 4.83 15.89 2.00
N ASN A 179 5.94 15.19 2.27
CA ASN A 179 6.00 14.19 3.33
C ASN A 179 5.58 14.74 4.70
N SER A 180 5.86 16.02 4.99
CA SER A 180 5.44 16.65 6.24
C SER A 180 3.91 16.71 6.38
N LEU A 181 3.19 17.12 5.33
CA LEU A 181 1.73 17.14 5.33
C LEU A 181 1.14 15.73 5.40
N TYR A 182 1.77 14.78 4.70
CA TYR A 182 1.36 13.39 4.77
C TYR A 182 1.60 12.79 6.16
N ASN A 183 2.74 13.08 6.80
CA ASN A 183 2.99 12.69 8.18
C ASN A 183 1.97 13.30 9.16
N ASP A 184 1.58 14.57 8.96
CA ASP A 184 0.54 15.21 9.77
C ASP A 184 -0.82 14.51 9.58
N TYR A 185 -1.16 14.15 8.35
CA TYR A 185 -2.37 13.38 8.06
C TYR A 185 -2.35 12.00 8.71
N LEU A 186 -1.26 11.23 8.60
CA LEU A 186 -1.15 9.92 9.25
C LEU A 186 -1.30 10.04 10.77
N ASN A 187 -0.69 11.07 11.38
CA ASN A 187 -0.80 11.33 12.81
C ASN A 187 -2.17 11.86 13.24
N SER A 188 -2.97 12.41 12.34
CA SER A 188 -4.31 12.92 12.67
C SER A 188 -5.32 11.81 12.99
N ALA A 189 -5.04 10.58 12.59
CA ALA A 189 -5.89 9.43 12.86
C ALA A 189 -5.70 8.86 14.26
N ASN A 190 -6.76 8.26 14.78
CA ASN A 190 -6.72 7.28 15.87
C ASN A 190 -6.65 5.86 15.30
N ILE A 191 -7.35 5.63 14.19
CA ILE A 191 -7.48 4.33 13.53
C ILE A 191 -7.23 4.49 12.02
N ILE A 192 -6.41 3.64 11.43
CA ILE A 192 -6.26 3.52 9.98
C ILE A 192 -7.07 2.33 9.46
N ILE A 193 -7.75 2.50 8.34
CA ILE A 193 -8.50 1.45 7.66
C ILE A 193 -7.70 0.96 6.45
N GLY A 194 -7.39 -0.33 6.41
CA GLY A 194 -6.66 -1.00 5.35
C GLY A 194 -7.43 -2.20 4.79
N MET A 195 -8.53 -1.95 4.09
CA MET A 195 -9.40 -2.99 3.51
C MET A 195 -9.09 -3.25 2.03
N SER A 196 -7.88 -2.92 1.56
CA SER A 196 -7.47 -3.22 0.19
C SER A 196 -7.40 -4.73 -0.06
N GLY A 197 -8.01 -5.17 -1.15
CA GLY A 197 -8.00 -6.58 -1.56
C GLY A 197 -6.72 -7.01 -2.29
N GLY A 198 -5.80 -6.08 -2.56
CA GLY A 198 -4.54 -6.37 -3.24
C GLY A 198 -3.48 -5.31 -2.97
N GLU A 199 -2.40 -5.68 -2.30
CA GLU A 199 -1.27 -4.81 -1.98
C GLU A 199 0.05 -5.55 -2.14
N GLY A 200 1.05 -4.84 -2.67
CA GLY A 200 2.42 -5.32 -2.61
C GLY A 200 3.02 -5.20 -1.19
N TRP A 201 2.60 -4.17 -0.43
CA TRP A 201 3.00 -3.94 0.96
C TRP A 201 1.92 -3.24 1.80
N GLY A 202 1.23 -2.21 1.24
CA GLY A 202 0.28 -1.38 1.97
C GLY A 202 0.98 -0.27 2.76
N LEU A 203 1.78 0.56 2.08
CA LEU A 203 2.60 1.60 2.73
C LEU A 203 1.83 2.55 3.65
N PRO A 204 0.65 3.10 3.27
CA PRO A 204 -0.08 4.02 4.14
C PRO A 204 -0.47 3.41 5.47
N GLU A 205 -0.97 2.20 5.44
CA GLU A 205 -1.42 1.47 6.60
C GLU A 205 -0.23 1.05 7.47
N PHE A 206 0.81 0.50 6.85
CA PHE A 206 2.06 0.15 7.52
C PHE A 206 2.67 1.36 8.25
N GLN A 207 2.78 2.50 7.57
CA GLN A 207 3.31 3.73 8.15
C GLN A 207 2.45 4.24 9.32
N SER A 208 1.12 4.19 9.19
CA SER A 208 0.21 4.59 10.26
C SER A 208 0.36 3.70 11.50
N VAL A 209 0.40 2.39 11.31
CA VAL A 209 0.57 1.42 12.41
C VAL A 209 1.94 1.61 13.06
N ALA A 210 3.00 1.77 12.28
CA ALA A 210 4.33 2.07 12.77
C ALA A 210 4.43 3.42 13.50
N LEU A 211 3.53 4.38 13.22
CA LEU A 211 3.37 5.63 14.00
C LEU A 211 2.51 5.45 15.26
N GLY A 212 2.17 4.22 15.63
CA GLY A 212 1.42 3.89 16.82
C GLY A 212 -0.09 4.08 16.70
N LYS A 213 -0.65 4.10 15.48
CA LYS A 213 -2.10 4.16 15.26
C LYS A 213 -2.69 2.75 15.29
N HIS A 214 -3.89 2.63 15.85
CA HIS A 214 -4.67 1.40 15.73
C HIS A 214 -5.14 1.21 14.29
N SER A 215 -5.52 -0.02 13.95
CA SER A 215 -5.87 -0.33 12.56
C SER A 215 -6.93 -1.41 12.44
N VAL A 216 -7.63 -1.38 11.31
CA VAL A 216 -8.49 -2.49 10.83
C VAL A 216 -7.95 -2.89 9.47
N ILE A 217 -7.41 -4.09 9.35
CA ILE A 217 -6.65 -4.55 8.20
C ILE A 217 -7.28 -5.83 7.63
N LEU A 218 -7.52 -5.86 6.32
CA LEU A 218 -7.87 -7.10 5.62
C LEU A 218 -6.67 -8.05 5.64
N ASN A 219 -6.83 -9.24 6.21
CA ASN A 219 -5.76 -10.24 6.34
C ASN A 219 -5.45 -10.91 5.00
N ALA A 220 -4.93 -10.12 4.04
CA ALA A 220 -4.67 -10.56 2.69
C ALA A 220 -3.40 -9.90 2.11
N THR A 221 -2.81 -10.54 1.13
CA THR A 221 -1.72 -10.04 0.29
C THR A 221 -0.52 -9.47 1.08
N GLY A 222 0.02 -8.33 0.69
CA GLY A 222 1.19 -7.71 1.32
C GLY A 222 1.00 -7.34 2.79
N TYR A 223 -0.21 -7.12 3.25
CA TYR A 223 -0.50 -6.83 4.67
C TYR A 223 -0.03 -7.96 5.61
N LYS A 224 -0.16 -9.23 5.18
CA LYS A 224 0.25 -10.41 5.96
C LYS A 224 1.73 -10.43 6.37
N ASN A 225 2.55 -9.58 5.78
CA ASN A 225 3.96 -9.50 6.12
C ASN A 225 4.23 -8.75 7.43
N TRP A 226 3.35 -7.83 7.82
CA TRP A 226 3.59 -6.96 8.95
C TRP A 226 2.37 -6.81 9.89
N ALA A 227 1.15 -6.98 9.39
CA ALA A 227 -0.06 -6.93 10.21
C ALA A 227 -0.25 -8.27 10.94
N THR A 228 -0.36 -8.20 12.26
CA THR A 228 -0.60 -9.33 13.16
C THR A 228 -1.71 -8.98 14.14
N GLU A 229 -2.25 -9.95 14.86
CA GLU A 229 -3.28 -9.73 15.90
C GLU A 229 -2.79 -8.80 17.03
N ASP A 230 -1.48 -8.75 17.28
CA ASP A 230 -0.89 -7.88 18.29
C ASP A 230 -0.99 -6.41 17.89
N ASN A 231 -0.61 -6.09 16.64
CA ASN A 231 -0.50 -4.70 16.15
C ASN A 231 -1.69 -4.22 15.33
N SER A 232 -2.66 -5.08 14.98
CA SER A 232 -3.78 -4.75 14.10
C SER A 232 -5.03 -5.53 14.51
N VAL A 233 -6.20 -5.01 14.15
CA VAL A 233 -7.42 -5.81 14.12
C VAL A 233 -7.54 -6.40 12.71
N LEU A 234 -7.44 -7.71 12.60
CA LEU A 234 -7.51 -8.41 11.33
C LEU A 234 -8.95 -8.77 10.98
N VAL A 235 -9.32 -8.54 9.72
CA VAL A 235 -10.57 -8.98 9.10
C VAL A 235 -10.22 -10.04 8.07
N GLU A 236 -10.82 -11.21 8.16
CA GLU A 236 -10.53 -12.28 7.22
C GLU A 236 -11.21 -12.05 5.87
N PRO A 237 -10.56 -12.39 4.74
CA PRO A 237 -11.19 -12.28 3.44
C PRO A 237 -12.30 -13.33 3.30
N ASN A 238 -13.47 -12.92 2.77
CA ASN A 238 -14.60 -13.81 2.53
C ASN A 238 -14.65 -14.37 1.10
N GLY A 239 -13.74 -13.96 0.23
CA GLY A 239 -13.69 -14.41 -1.15
C GLY A 239 -12.76 -13.59 -2.03
N LYS A 240 -12.94 -13.73 -3.34
CA LYS A 240 -12.20 -12.99 -4.36
C LYS A 240 -13.15 -12.50 -5.45
N ARG A 241 -12.76 -11.42 -6.11
CA ARG A 241 -13.43 -10.93 -7.33
C ARG A 241 -12.39 -10.50 -8.35
N ASP A 242 -12.78 -10.43 -9.64
CA ASP A 242 -11.88 -9.90 -10.66
C ASP A 242 -11.45 -8.45 -10.34
N VAL A 243 -10.23 -8.12 -10.73
CA VAL A 243 -9.63 -6.80 -10.46
C VAL A 243 -10.04 -5.74 -11.49
N TYR A 244 -10.58 -6.13 -12.63
CA TYR A 244 -10.75 -5.27 -13.81
C TYR A 244 -11.60 -4.03 -13.51
N ASP A 245 -11.02 -2.86 -13.72
CA ASP A 245 -11.63 -1.55 -13.47
C ASP A 245 -11.72 -0.68 -14.73
N GLY A 246 -11.10 -1.11 -15.83
CA GLY A 246 -11.07 -0.37 -17.09
C GLY A 246 -10.14 0.86 -17.09
N ILE A 247 -9.36 1.05 -16.02
CA ILE A 247 -8.40 2.17 -15.88
C ILE A 247 -6.97 1.63 -15.82
N PHE A 248 -6.66 0.79 -14.84
CA PHE A 248 -5.36 0.16 -14.65
C PHE A 248 -5.36 -1.34 -14.98
N PHE A 249 -6.52 -1.96 -14.80
CA PHE A 249 -6.71 -3.40 -14.92
C PHE A 249 -7.69 -3.66 -16.05
N HIS A 250 -7.15 -4.04 -17.22
CA HIS A 250 -7.93 -4.36 -18.42
C HIS A 250 -7.93 -5.86 -18.66
N LYS A 251 -9.11 -6.47 -18.75
CA LYS A 251 -9.25 -7.90 -19.02
C LYS A 251 -8.57 -8.28 -20.33
N GLY A 252 -7.72 -9.32 -20.29
CA GLY A 252 -6.98 -9.82 -21.46
C GLY A 252 -5.75 -8.99 -21.80
N SER A 253 -5.35 -8.02 -20.98
CA SER A 253 -4.06 -7.35 -21.11
C SER A 253 -2.90 -8.32 -20.85
N ALA A 254 -1.72 -7.98 -21.38
CA ALA A 254 -0.49 -8.74 -21.12
C ALA A 254 0.00 -8.63 -19.66
N PHE A 255 -0.58 -7.75 -18.86
CA PHE A 255 -0.19 -7.46 -17.48
C PHE A 255 -1.41 -7.32 -16.58
N ASN A 256 -1.21 -7.48 -15.27
CA ASN A 256 -2.18 -7.16 -14.24
C ASN A 256 -3.50 -7.95 -14.43
N GLN A 257 -3.40 -9.25 -14.56
CA GLN A 257 -4.55 -10.17 -14.57
C GLN A 257 -4.69 -10.87 -13.23
N GLY A 258 -5.92 -11.26 -12.88
CA GLY A 258 -6.22 -12.00 -11.65
C GLY A 258 -7.32 -11.37 -10.81
N ASN A 259 -7.29 -11.68 -9.52
CA ASN A 259 -8.34 -11.33 -8.58
C ASN A 259 -7.80 -10.49 -7.42
N THR A 260 -8.73 -9.81 -6.78
CA THR A 260 -8.54 -9.08 -5.53
C THR A 260 -9.44 -9.68 -4.45
N PHE A 261 -8.98 -9.65 -3.20
CA PHE A 261 -9.73 -10.19 -2.07
C PHE A 261 -10.88 -9.27 -1.67
N THR A 262 -11.96 -9.88 -1.19
CA THR A 262 -13.17 -9.23 -0.68
C THR A 262 -13.34 -9.50 0.81
N PHE A 263 -14.23 -8.75 1.46
CA PHE A 263 -14.54 -8.90 2.88
C PHE A 263 -16.05 -8.76 3.13
N ASP A 264 -16.48 -9.16 4.31
CA ASP A 264 -17.85 -8.98 4.77
C ASP A 264 -18.02 -7.63 5.49
N ASP A 265 -19.11 -6.91 5.22
CA ASP A 265 -19.36 -5.58 5.79
C ASP A 265 -19.52 -5.62 7.31
N ASP A 266 -20.21 -6.64 7.84
CA ASP A 266 -20.47 -6.75 9.28
C ASP A 266 -19.17 -7.12 10.01
N GLU A 267 -18.34 -8.01 9.46
CA GLU A 267 -17.00 -8.32 9.99
C GLU A 267 -16.07 -7.10 9.99
N PHE A 268 -16.13 -6.27 8.94
CA PHE A 268 -15.38 -5.00 8.91
C PHE A 268 -15.85 -4.05 10.01
N ILE A 269 -17.16 -3.91 10.22
CA ILE A 269 -17.70 -3.05 11.26
C ILE A 269 -17.35 -3.58 12.66
N ASP A 270 -17.42 -4.88 12.88
CA ASP A 270 -16.97 -5.52 14.14
C ASP A 270 -15.47 -5.25 14.37
N GLY A 271 -14.68 -5.27 13.31
CA GLY A 271 -13.27 -4.87 13.34
C GLY A 271 -13.09 -3.42 13.77
N CYS A 272 -13.91 -2.51 13.25
CA CYS A 272 -13.89 -1.10 13.66
C CYS A 272 -14.24 -0.93 15.16
N GLU A 273 -15.25 -1.62 15.68
CA GLU A 273 -15.60 -1.57 17.10
C GLU A 273 -14.45 -2.09 17.98
N LYS A 274 -13.82 -3.20 17.60
CA LYS A 274 -12.64 -3.72 18.31
C LYS A 274 -11.47 -2.73 18.31
N ALA A 275 -11.22 -2.06 17.18
CA ALA A 275 -10.16 -1.04 17.08
C ALA A 275 -10.48 0.19 17.93
N ILE A 276 -11.76 0.59 18.02
CA ILE A 276 -12.22 1.65 18.93
C ILE A 276 -11.97 1.28 20.39
N GLU A 277 -12.25 0.05 20.78
CA GLU A 277 -12.01 -0.45 22.15
C GLU A 277 -10.51 -0.48 22.46
N LYS A 278 -9.67 -1.00 21.57
CA LYS A 278 -8.21 -0.97 21.71
C LYS A 278 -7.71 0.47 21.89
N TYR A 279 -8.16 1.41 21.07
CA TYR A 279 -7.79 2.83 21.16
C TYR A 279 -8.23 3.46 22.49
N LYS A 280 -9.45 3.19 22.97
CA LYS A 280 -9.95 3.70 24.25
C LYS A 280 -9.18 3.13 25.44
N SER A 281 -8.74 1.89 25.35
CA SER A 281 -7.94 1.23 26.39
C SER A 281 -6.50 1.75 26.44
N ASN A 282 -5.86 1.84 25.29
CA ASN A 282 -4.51 2.42 25.10
C ASN A 282 -4.48 3.22 23.82
N PRO A 283 -4.39 4.56 23.85
CA PRO A 283 -4.33 5.40 22.66
C PRO A 283 -3.11 5.15 21.75
N LEU A 284 -2.03 4.59 22.30
CA LEU A 284 -0.82 4.24 21.56
C LEU A 284 -0.79 2.73 21.26
N ASN A 285 -0.66 2.39 20.01
CA ASN A 285 -0.40 1.03 19.57
C ASN A 285 1.12 0.74 19.66
N GLU A 286 1.58 0.26 20.82
CA GLU A 286 3.00 0.02 21.08
C GLU A 286 3.59 -1.07 20.20
N ASP A 287 2.83 -2.16 19.94
CA ASP A 287 3.24 -3.24 19.05
C ASP A 287 3.35 -2.74 17.60
N GLY A 288 2.53 -1.75 17.22
CA GLY A 288 2.67 -1.06 15.96
C GLY A 288 3.98 -0.27 15.85
N VAL A 289 4.36 0.45 16.90
CA VAL A 289 5.62 1.22 16.93
C VAL A 289 6.84 0.31 16.76
N TYR A 290 6.78 -0.91 17.27
CA TYR A 290 7.86 -1.90 17.11
C TYR A 290 8.16 -2.24 15.64
N LEU A 291 7.22 -2.04 14.72
CA LEU A 291 7.44 -2.22 13.29
C LEU A 291 8.56 -1.33 12.73
N GLN A 292 8.84 -0.17 13.34
CA GLN A 292 9.95 0.72 12.94
C GLN A 292 11.31 0.02 13.06
N ASP A 293 11.50 -0.77 14.12
CA ASP A 293 12.74 -1.52 14.34
C ASP A 293 12.76 -2.82 13.53
N LEU A 294 11.63 -3.50 13.42
CA LEU A 294 11.51 -4.75 12.69
C LEU A 294 11.77 -4.53 11.19
N PHE A 295 11.19 -3.47 10.62
CA PHE A 295 11.26 -3.11 9.21
C PHE A 295 11.86 -1.71 9.03
N SER A 296 13.17 -1.56 9.25
CA SER A 296 13.85 -0.28 9.03
C SER A 296 14.36 -0.15 7.59
N TYR A 297 14.48 1.09 7.09
CA TYR A 297 15.10 1.36 5.79
C TYR A 297 16.50 0.76 5.67
N LYS A 298 17.28 0.80 6.77
CA LYS A 298 18.63 0.23 6.77
C LYS A 298 18.59 -1.26 6.42
N LYS A 299 17.70 -2.04 7.06
CA LYS A 299 17.57 -3.48 6.79
C LYS A 299 17.16 -3.76 5.35
N THR A 300 16.21 -2.97 4.81
CA THR A 300 15.80 -3.08 3.41
C THR A 300 16.96 -2.81 2.46
N VAL A 301 17.69 -1.72 2.68
CA VAL A 301 18.83 -1.34 1.83
C VAL A 301 19.97 -2.35 1.93
N ASP A 302 20.33 -2.80 3.13
CA ASP A 302 21.37 -3.82 3.34
C ASP A 302 21.00 -5.13 2.60
N SER A 303 19.73 -5.53 2.64
CA SER A 303 19.25 -6.71 1.90
C SER A 303 19.32 -6.55 0.39
N ILE A 304 18.98 -5.36 -0.13
CA ILE A 304 19.10 -5.04 -1.56
C ILE A 304 20.58 -5.08 -1.99
N LEU A 305 21.48 -4.44 -1.22
CA LEU A 305 22.91 -4.41 -1.52
C LEU A 305 23.49 -5.83 -1.57
N LYS A 306 23.10 -6.70 -0.64
CA LYS A 306 23.50 -8.10 -0.66
C LYS A 306 23.09 -8.80 -1.95
N VAL A 307 21.85 -8.60 -2.42
CA VAL A 307 21.39 -9.18 -3.70
C VAL A 307 22.19 -8.63 -4.88
N ILE A 308 22.59 -7.36 -4.84
CA ILE A 308 23.42 -6.74 -5.90
C ILE A 308 24.83 -7.33 -5.92
N GLU A 309 25.42 -7.61 -4.74
CA GLU A 309 26.73 -8.22 -4.60
C GLU A 309 26.78 -9.67 -5.09
N ASP A 310 25.68 -10.41 -4.94
CA ASP A 310 25.55 -11.82 -5.31
C ASP A 310 25.32 -12.03 -6.83
N VAL A 311 25.21 -10.99 -7.66
CA VAL A 311 24.99 -11.00 -9.11
C VAL A 311 26.27 -10.62 -9.87
#